data_c6c1094f20a7daab6dd2f7a0f3fe2791
#
_entry.id   c6c1094f20a7daab6dd2f7a0f3fe2791
#
_cell.length_a   1.000
_cell.length_b   1.000
_cell.length_c   1.000
_cell.angle_alpha   90.00
_cell.angle_beta   90.00
_cell.angle_gamma   90.00
#
_symmetry.space_group_name_H-M   'P 1'
#
loop_
_entity.id
_entity.type
_entity.pdbx_description
1 polymer ?
#
loop_
_entity_poly.entity_id
_entity_poly.type
_entity_poly.pdbx_seq_one_letter_code
_entity_poly.pdbx_strand_id
1 'polypeptide(L)'
;MSLKIIKVYSVDYNKTGMFTNVTGFSSHEKFGECGTFTLSLGFQTDDTFLKIGTIINVEDYFGIVEKITVNNNGYTLNGYTLERMIYNRCHYKYYKYTCLKNLCEAYEENRRDFKVLITVEDESQWEKPFSKPYEYDGGNFYNELLEICKAEGFGVKSTILQYGGEVGLVVGLWIYKGSDLSSSTNEDCVYFSPDRKNMKDAEIKVDFANKKDVCYVRGKCIDGSYFIVRVGAGESPSTREMFLDKTSDEQRKSSQTKDEANNIIYNTPEETLADYKTRLYNFGVDALNASRVVESATMSVVATGYGEKYRLGDLVRCQDKKIGLDVVMTVKQYDIEIDRNGDNRYVRLGDSKAVGE
;
A
#
# COMPACT_ATOMS: atom_id res chain seq x y z
N MET A 1 4.62 -27.71 -23.29
CA MET A 1 3.54 -26.77 -22.94
C MET A 1 3.75 -25.48 -23.72
N SER A 2 2.76 -25.00 -24.45
CA SER A 2 2.84 -23.70 -25.11
C SER A 2 2.75 -22.63 -24.03
N LEU A 3 3.81 -21.85 -23.84
CA LEU A 3 3.80 -20.70 -22.95
C LEU A 3 2.74 -19.71 -23.47
N LYS A 4 2.04 -19.07 -22.53
CA LYS A 4 0.88 -18.22 -22.82
C LYS A 4 1.26 -17.09 -23.78
N ILE A 5 0.31 -16.74 -24.64
CA ILE A 5 0.39 -15.53 -25.46
C ILE A 5 0.15 -14.34 -24.54
N ILE A 6 1.05 -13.37 -24.58
CA ILE A 6 0.93 -12.14 -23.78
C ILE A 6 0.46 -11.02 -24.70
N LYS A 7 -0.68 -10.43 -24.39
CA LYS A 7 -1.18 -9.24 -25.09
C LYS A 7 -0.32 -8.03 -24.70
N VAL A 8 -0.07 -7.17 -25.66
CA VAL A 8 0.71 -5.96 -25.46
C VAL A 8 0.04 -4.76 -26.12
N TYR A 9 0.29 -3.58 -25.53
CA TYR A 9 -0.22 -2.32 -26.05
C TYR A 9 0.94 -1.34 -26.19
N SER A 10 0.95 -0.59 -27.31
CA SER A 10 2.00 0.39 -27.57
C SER A 10 1.95 1.56 -26.57
N VAL A 11 3.06 2.28 -26.45
CA VAL A 11 3.24 3.43 -25.54
C VAL A 11 2.17 4.52 -25.75
N ASP A 12 1.71 4.69 -26.97
CA ASP A 12 0.66 5.63 -27.36
C ASP A 12 -0.75 5.05 -27.29
N TYR A 13 -0.88 3.77 -26.84
CA TYR A 13 -2.12 3.01 -26.73
C TYR A 13 -2.91 2.81 -28.04
N ASN A 14 -2.31 3.10 -29.19
CA ASN A 14 -2.98 3.04 -30.48
C ASN A 14 -2.82 1.67 -31.17
N LYS A 15 -1.87 0.86 -30.72
CA LYS A 15 -1.59 -0.45 -31.31
C LYS A 15 -1.67 -1.53 -30.24
N THR A 16 -2.25 -2.65 -30.64
CA THR A 16 -2.25 -3.89 -29.87
C THR A 16 -1.44 -4.95 -30.60
N GLY A 17 -0.79 -5.82 -29.85
CA GLY A 17 -0.01 -6.93 -30.39
C GLY A 17 0.08 -8.07 -29.40
N MET A 18 0.97 -9.02 -29.70
CA MET A 18 1.16 -10.19 -28.86
C MET A 18 2.62 -10.61 -28.86
N PHE A 19 3.14 -10.94 -27.67
CA PHE A 19 4.37 -11.71 -27.56
C PHE A 19 4.04 -13.20 -27.55
N THR A 20 4.62 -13.92 -28.47
CA THR A 20 4.38 -15.37 -28.69
C THR A 20 5.56 -16.24 -28.24
N ASN A 21 6.75 -15.67 -28.18
CA ASN A 21 7.98 -16.38 -27.80
C ASN A 21 8.33 -16.15 -26.32
N VAL A 22 7.34 -16.33 -25.44
CA VAL A 22 7.47 -16.17 -23.99
C VAL A 22 8.20 -17.36 -23.42
N THR A 23 9.28 -17.12 -22.67
CA THR A 23 10.07 -18.16 -22.00
C THR A 23 9.86 -18.19 -20.49
N GLY A 24 9.35 -17.11 -19.91
CA GLY A 24 9.00 -17.01 -18.49
C GLY A 24 8.30 -15.71 -18.17
N PHE A 25 7.44 -15.74 -17.16
CA PHE A 25 6.78 -14.57 -16.58
C PHE A 25 6.70 -14.72 -15.08
N SER A 26 7.05 -13.67 -14.36
CA SER A 26 6.79 -13.57 -12.93
C SER A 26 6.22 -12.21 -12.59
N SER A 27 5.26 -12.17 -11.69
CA SER A 27 4.72 -10.92 -11.15
C SER A 27 4.46 -11.01 -9.66
N HIS A 28 4.55 -9.87 -9.01
CA HIS A 28 4.31 -9.68 -7.57
C HIS A 28 3.38 -8.49 -7.41
N GLU A 29 2.09 -8.73 -7.28
CA GLU A 29 1.11 -7.71 -6.93
C GLU A 29 1.05 -7.52 -5.41
N LYS A 30 0.96 -6.29 -4.92
CA LYS A 30 0.99 -5.98 -3.50
C LYS A 30 -0.16 -5.07 -3.08
N PHE A 31 -0.70 -5.32 -1.91
CA PHE A 31 -1.72 -4.45 -1.31
C PHE A 31 -1.10 -3.16 -0.79
N GLY A 32 -1.58 -2.01 -1.28
CA GLY A 32 -1.10 -0.68 -0.85
C GLY A 32 0.34 -0.34 -1.28
N GLU A 33 0.92 -1.13 -2.18
CA GLU A 33 2.25 -0.91 -2.74
C GLU A 33 2.24 -1.23 -4.25
N CYS A 34 3.23 -0.70 -4.96
CA CYS A 34 3.40 -1.02 -6.38
C CYS A 34 3.86 -2.46 -6.57
N GLY A 35 3.19 -3.18 -7.45
CA GLY A 35 3.62 -4.49 -7.91
C GLY A 35 4.77 -4.40 -8.91
N THR A 36 5.45 -5.52 -9.14
CA THR A 36 6.55 -5.65 -10.10
C THR A 36 6.35 -6.86 -11.00
N PHE A 37 6.98 -6.86 -12.17
CA PHE A 37 7.04 -8.05 -13.02
C PHE A 37 8.39 -8.20 -13.71
N THR A 38 8.64 -9.44 -14.12
CA THR A 38 9.72 -9.81 -15.05
C THR A 38 9.14 -10.70 -16.13
N LEU A 39 9.36 -10.33 -17.38
CA LEU A 39 8.96 -11.09 -18.57
C LEU A 39 10.19 -11.45 -19.39
N SER A 40 10.41 -12.74 -19.60
CA SER A 40 11.48 -13.28 -20.41
C SER A 40 10.93 -13.73 -21.78
N LEU A 41 11.56 -13.25 -22.84
CA LEU A 41 11.19 -13.52 -24.22
C LEU A 41 12.40 -14.08 -24.97
N GLY A 42 12.19 -15.08 -25.83
CA GLY A 42 13.13 -15.36 -26.90
C GLY A 42 13.19 -14.21 -27.91
N PHE A 43 14.09 -14.28 -28.87
CA PHE A 43 14.16 -13.25 -29.92
C PHE A 43 12.85 -13.11 -30.66
N GLN A 44 12.41 -11.87 -30.81
CA GLN A 44 11.19 -11.52 -31.54
C GLN A 44 11.56 -11.06 -32.96
N THR A 45 10.68 -11.33 -33.90
CA THR A 45 10.80 -10.83 -35.29
C THR A 45 10.25 -9.41 -35.43
N ASP A 46 9.32 -9.02 -34.53
CA ASP A 46 8.71 -7.68 -34.47
C ASP A 46 9.13 -6.99 -33.16
N ASP A 47 9.86 -5.89 -33.26
CA ASP A 47 10.35 -5.08 -32.19
C ASP A 47 9.44 -3.88 -31.83
N THR A 48 8.30 -3.75 -32.49
CA THR A 48 7.35 -2.64 -32.33
C THR A 48 6.98 -2.42 -30.87
N PHE A 49 6.85 -3.51 -30.10
CA PHE A 49 6.45 -3.49 -28.69
C PHE A 49 7.63 -3.67 -27.72
N LEU A 50 8.87 -3.80 -28.21
CA LEU A 50 10.08 -3.87 -27.37
C LEU A 50 10.56 -2.45 -27.00
N LYS A 51 9.70 -1.69 -26.31
CA LYS A 51 9.96 -0.29 -25.94
C LYS A 51 9.60 -0.05 -24.48
N ILE A 52 10.32 0.88 -23.86
CA ILE A 52 9.94 1.42 -22.55
C ILE A 52 8.56 2.07 -22.66
N GLY A 53 7.70 1.82 -21.69
CA GLY A 53 6.31 2.31 -21.69
C GLY A 53 5.32 1.37 -22.38
N THR A 54 5.77 0.28 -22.99
CA THR A 54 4.85 -0.77 -23.48
C THR A 54 4.09 -1.39 -22.32
N ILE A 55 2.77 -1.53 -22.46
CA ILE A 55 1.94 -2.22 -21.47
C ILE A 55 1.82 -3.68 -21.85
N ILE A 56 2.00 -4.55 -20.89
CA ILE A 56 1.74 -5.99 -21.00
C ILE A 56 0.46 -6.36 -20.28
N ASN A 57 -0.25 -7.36 -20.80
CA ASN A 57 -1.40 -7.97 -20.15
C ASN A 57 -1.24 -9.50 -20.12
N VAL A 58 -1.18 -10.03 -18.93
CA VAL A 58 -1.14 -11.47 -18.64
C VAL A 58 -2.37 -11.81 -17.82
N GLU A 59 -3.43 -12.30 -18.46
CA GLU A 59 -4.74 -12.51 -17.85
C GLU A 59 -5.30 -11.19 -17.25
N ASP A 60 -5.46 -11.14 -15.93
CA ASP A 60 -5.93 -9.96 -15.21
C ASP A 60 -4.79 -9.03 -14.73
N TYR A 61 -3.53 -9.46 -14.93
CA TYR A 61 -2.36 -8.66 -14.58
C TYR A 61 -2.03 -7.67 -15.69
N PHE A 62 -1.86 -6.40 -15.34
CA PHE A 62 -1.39 -5.35 -16.23
C PHE A 62 -0.12 -4.71 -15.69
N GLY A 63 0.91 -4.62 -16.54
CA GLY A 63 2.18 -3.99 -16.19
C GLY A 63 2.71 -3.07 -17.26
N ILE A 64 3.51 -2.08 -16.86
CA ILE A 64 4.23 -1.16 -17.74
C ILE A 64 5.72 -1.47 -17.73
N VAL A 65 6.31 -1.61 -18.91
CA VAL A 65 7.75 -1.89 -19.09
C VAL A 65 8.57 -0.65 -18.78
N GLU A 66 9.49 -0.74 -17.81
CA GLU A 66 10.43 0.35 -17.47
C GLU A 66 11.89 0.00 -17.78
N LYS A 67 12.21 -1.28 -17.98
CA LYS A 67 13.57 -1.71 -18.31
C LYS A 67 13.54 -2.87 -19.29
N ILE A 68 14.40 -2.81 -20.30
CA ILE A 68 14.63 -3.88 -21.26
C ILE A 68 16.10 -4.25 -21.21
N THR A 69 16.37 -5.53 -21.02
CA THR A 69 17.73 -6.09 -21.09
C THR A 69 17.77 -7.10 -22.23
N VAL A 70 18.81 -7.02 -23.06
CA VAL A 70 19.04 -7.96 -24.18
C VAL A 70 20.26 -8.81 -23.82
N ASN A 71 20.14 -10.10 -24.01
CA ASN A 71 21.23 -11.07 -23.81
C ASN A 71 21.24 -12.11 -24.93
N ASN A 72 22.17 -13.06 -24.87
CA ASN A 72 22.31 -14.11 -25.89
C ASN A 72 21.09 -15.04 -26.04
N ASN A 73 20.14 -15.03 -25.11
CA ASN A 73 18.96 -15.89 -25.09
C ASN A 73 17.67 -15.14 -25.49
N GLY A 74 17.72 -13.82 -25.64
CA GLY A 74 16.57 -12.98 -25.97
C GLY A 74 16.47 -11.73 -25.14
N TYR A 75 15.26 -11.39 -24.71
CA TYR A 75 14.94 -10.16 -24.01
C TYR A 75 14.40 -10.46 -22.60
N THR A 76 14.76 -9.60 -21.65
CA THR A 76 14.14 -9.56 -20.33
C THR A 76 13.53 -8.17 -20.13
N LEU A 77 12.22 -8.11 -19.96
CA LEU A 77 11.46 -6.91 -19.69
C LEU A 77 11.11 -6.88 -18.21
N ASN A 78 11.46 -5.79 -17.55
CA ASN A 78 11.08 -5.56 -16.15
C ASN A 78 10.22 -4.30 -16.05
N GLY A 79 9.29 -4.31 -15.13
CA GLY A 79 8.41 -3.18 -14.93
C GLY A 79 7.56 -3.30 -13.68
N TYR A 80 6.54 -2.47 -13.65
CA TYR A 80 5.66 -2.28 -12.50
C TYR A 80 4.20 -2.40 -12.93
N THR A 81 3.29 -2.54 -11.97
CA THR A 81 1.85 -2.40 -12.19
C THR A 81 1.50 -0.98 -12.66
N LEU A 82 0.33 -0.80 -13.31
CA LEU A 82 0.01 0.44 -14.05
C LEU A 82 -0.16 1.68 -13.18
N GLU A 83 -0.39 1.54 -11.89
CA GLU A 83 -0.43 2.68 -10.96
C GLU A 83 0.89 3.46 -10.95
N ARG A 84 2.00 2.82 -11.33
CA ARG A 84 3.30 3.48 -11.50
C ARG A 84 3.25 4.63 -12.51
N MET A 85 2.31 4.61 -13.44
CA MET A 85 2.17 5.67 -14.44
C MET A 85 1.92 7.04 -13.81
N ILE A 86 1.23 7.10 -12.66
CA ILE A 86 0.98 8.36 -11.94
C ILE A 86 2.29 8.99 -11.45
N TYR A 87 3.37 8.20 -11.28
CA TYR A 87 4.68 8.71 -10.87
C TYR A 87 5.18 9.85 -11.76
N ASN A 88 4.71 9.92 -12.99
CA ASN A 88 5.04 10.99 -13.93
C ASN A 88 4.22 12.27 -13.71
N ARG A 89 3.42 12.35 -12.63
CA ARG A 89 2.59 13.51 -12.31
C ARG A 89 2.94 14.08 -10.95
N CYS A 90 3.22 15.38 -10.97
CA CYS A 90 3.54 16.18 -9.79
C CYS A 90 2.64 17.39 -9.74
N HIS A 91 2.45 17.92 -8.55
CA HIS A 91 1.85 19.23 -8.32
C HIS A 91 2.85 20.15 -7.60
N TYR A 92 2.60 21.45 -7.69
CA TYR A 92 3.39 22.50 -7.07
C TYR A 92 2.57 23.39 -6.14
N LYS A 93 1.30 22.98 -5.89
CA LYS A 93 0.38 23.65 -4.98
C LYS A 93 0.35 22.92 -3.65
N TYR A 94 -0.06 23.62 -2.60
CA TYR A 94 -0.43 23.02 -1.35
C TYR A 94 -1.78 22.33 -1.47
N TYR A 95 -1.86 21.08 -1.04
CA TYR A 95 -3.08 20.31 -0.92
C TYR A 95 -3.24 19.75 0.50
N LYS A 96 -4.51 19.69 0.92
CA LYS A 96 -4.92 19.06 2.17
C LYS A 96 -6.00 18.02 1.85
N TYR A 97 -5.64 16.76 1.99
CA TYR A 97 -6.54 15.66 1.75
C TYR A 97 -7.16 15.19 3.06
N THR A 98 -8.48 15.22 3.14
CA THR A 98 -9.25 14.74 4.29
C THR A 98 -10.09 13.51 3.96
N CYS A 99 -10.22 13.17 2.68
CA CYS A 99 -10.91 12.01 2.15
C CYS A 99 -10.40 11.68 0.74
N LEU A 100 -10.78 10.54 0.19
CA LEU A 100 -10.37 10.13 -1.16
C LEU A 100 -10.81 11.11 -2.25
N LYS A 101 -11.98 11.74 -2.09
CA LYS A 101 -12.48 12.77 -3.02
C LYS A 101 -11.47 13.88 -3.26
N ASN A 102 -10.91 14.45 -2.18
CA ASN A 102 -9.96 15.55 -2.31
C ASN A 102 -8.69 15.15 -3.06
N LEU A 103 -8.19 13.94 -2.82
CA LEU A 103 -7.02 13.40 -3.54
C LEU A 103 -7.31 13.23 -5.03
N CYS A 104 -8.44 12.62 -5.37
CA CYS A 104 -8.83 12.37 -6.76
C CYS A 104 -9.10 13.68 -7.52
N GLU A 105 -9.77 14.65 -6.90
CA GLU A 105 -10.02 15.98 -7.49
C GLU A 105 -8.70 16.73 -7.74
N ALA A 106 -7.77 16.72 -6.79
CA ALA A 106 -6.46 17.32 -6.97
C ALA A 106 -5.66 16.66 -8.10
N TYR A 107 -5.76 15.34 -8.23
CA TYR A 107 -5.15 14.62 -9.34
C TYR A 107 -5.79 15.01 -10.68
N GLU A 108 -7.14 15.03 -10.78
CA GLU A 108 -7.85 15.42 -12.00
C GLU A 108 -7.49 16.86 -12.45
N GLU A 109 -7.36 17.80 -11.50
CA GLU A 109 -6.91 19.18 -11.79
C GLU A 109 -5.52 19.20 -12.45
N ASN A 110 -4.63 18.26 -12.10
CA ASN A 110 -3.22 18.26 -12.52
C ASN A 110 -2.87 17.21 -13.57
N ARG A 111 -3.78 16.27 -13.90
CA ARG A 111 -3.45 15.18 -14.83
C ARG A 111 -3.25 15.64 -16.27
N ARG A 112 -3.78 16.81 -16.66
CA ARG A 112 -3.74 17.36 -18.03
C ARG A 112 -4.37 16.35 -19.01
N ASP A 113 -3.71 16.05 -20.14
CA ASP A 113 -4.16 15.05 -21.14
C ASP A 113 -3.66 13.62 -20.84
N PHE A 114 -3.21 13.37 -19.61
CA PHE A 114 -2.71 12.07 -19.24
C PHE A 114 -3.86 11.05 -19.12
N LYS A 115 -3.77 9.95 -19.86
CA LYS A 115 -4.85 8.96 -20.00
C LYS A 115 -4.89 7.96 -18.84
N VAL A 116 -4.83 8.44 -17.61
CA VAL A 116 -5.02 7.65 -16.40
C VAL A 116 -6.12 8.29 -15.58
N LEU A 117 -7.13 7.53 -15.22
CA LEU A 117 -8.25 7.94 -14.38
C LEU A 117 -8.13 7.27 -13.02
N ILE A 118 -8.39 8.01 -11.96
CA ILE A 118 -8.45 7.47 -10.60
C ILE A 118 -9.91 7.53 -10.13
N THR A 119 -10.40 6.44 -9.57
CA THR A 119 -11.73 6.36 -8.99
C THR A 119 -11.74 5.42 -7.78
N VAL A 120 -12.85 5.37 -7.07
CA VAL A 120 -13.07 4.52 -5.90
C VAL A 120 -14.06 3.43 -6.26
N GLU A 121 -13.76 2.19 -5.88
CA GLU A 121 -14.64 1.04 -6.17
C GLU A 121 -15.96 1.12 -5.39
N ASP A 122 -15.91 1.55 -4.13
CA ASP A 122 -17.06 1.71 -3.26
C ASP A 122 -17.31 3.21 -3.01
N GLU A 123 -18.40 3.73 -3.57
CA GLU A 123 -18.79 5.14 -3.44
C GLU A 123 -18.96 5.59 -1.98
N SER A 124 -19.27 4.68 -1.06
CA SER A 124 -19.37 5.00 0.37
C SER A 124 -18.03 5.45 0.98
N GLN A 125 -16.90 5.10 0.38
CA GLN A 125 -15.56 5.51 0.81
C GLN A 125 -15.15 6.87 0.24
N TRP A 126 -15.87 7.40 -0.76
CA TRP A 126 -15.49 8.60 -1.52
C TRP A 126 -15.32 9.84 -0.63
N GLU A 127 -16.28 10.13 0.22
CA GLU A 127 -16.28 11.28 1.13
C GLU A 127 -15.98 10.90 2.59
N LYS A 128 -15.68 9.62 2.85
CA LYS A 128 -15.37 9.15 4.20
C LYS A 128 -14.10 9.81 4.70
N PRO A 129 -14.13 10.49 5.87
CA PRO A 129 -12.94 11.13 6.42
C PRO A 129 -11.82 10.12 6.69
N PHE A 130 -10.58 10.52 6.37
CA PHE A 130 -9.38 9.81 6.77
C PHE A 130 -9.19 9.85 8.30
N SER A 131 -8.36 8.98 8.81
CA SER A 131 -7.97 8.94 10.23
C SER A 131 -7.33 10.27 10.69
N LYS A 132 -6.65 10.96 9.77
CA LYS A 132 -6.05 12.28 9.94
C LYS A 132 -5.99 13.00 8.58
N PRO A 133 -5.92 14.34 8.56
CA PRO A 133 -5.60 15.07 7.33
C PRO A 133 -4.17 14.78 6.86
N TYR A 134 -3.98 14.69 5.54
CA TYR A 134 -2.68 14.61 4.87
C TYR A 134 -2.41 15.93 4.15
N GLU A 135 -1.26 16.55 4.40
CA GLU A 135 -0.90 17.87 3.91
C GLU A 135 0.41 17.80 3.13
N TYR A 136 0.39 18.28 1.89
CA TYR A 136 1.53 18.29 0.97
C TYR A 136 1.70 19.67 0.36
N ASP A 137 2.93 20.20 0.40
CA ASP A 137 3.31 21.48 -0.21
C ASP A 137 4.18 21.19 -1.44
N GLY A 138 3.55 20.83 -2.52
CA GLY A 138 4.19 20.25 -3.68
C GLY A 138 4.58 18.79 -3.48
N GLY A 139 4.45 17.98 -4.53
CA GLY A 139 4.77 16.56 -4.41
C GLY A 139 4.44 15.75 -5.65
N ASN A 140 4.57 14.45 -5.48
CA ASN A 140 4.29 13.46 -6.50
C ASN A 140 3.04 12.66 -6.12
N PHE A 141 2.02 12.74 -6.95
CA PHE A 141 0.72 12.09 -6.69
C PHE A 141 0.81 10.58 -6.43
N TYR A 142 1.74 9.90 -7.05
CA TYR A 142 1.95 8.48 -6.81
C TYR A 142 2.40 8.19 -5.38
N ASN A 143 3.38 8.94 -4.88
CA ASN A 143 3.90 8.74 -3.53
C ASN A 143 2.83 9.07 -2.49
N GLU A 144 2.08 10.15 -2.70
CA GLU A 144 0.98 10.58 -1.85
C GLU A 144 -0.15 9.54 -1.82
N LEU A 145 -0.54 9.05 -3.00
CA LEU A 145 -1.55 7.99 -3.12
C LEU A 145 -1.15 6.74 -2.33
N LEU A 146 0.09 6.26 -2.51
CA LEU A 146 0.55 5.05 -1.82
C LEU A 146 0.69 5.25 -0.30
N GLU A 147 1.18 6.43 0.14
CA GLU A 147 1.26 6.76 1.56
C GLU A 147 -0.13 6.73 2.21
N ILE A 148 -1.11 7.40 1.58
CA ILE A 148 -2.49 7.43 2.07
C ILE A 148 -3.12 6.03 2.04
N CYS A 149 -2.97 5.31 0.93
CA CYS A 149 -3.51 3.95 0.81
C CYS A 149 -2.96 3.02 1.90
N LYS A 150 -1.67 3.07 2.16
CA LYS A 150 -1.02 2.28 3.19
C LYS A 150 -1.52 2.65 4.60
N ALA A 151 -1.64 3.95 4.89
CA ALA A 151 -2.06 4.44 6.20
C ALA A 151 -3.55 4.17 6.48
N GLU A 152 -4.42 4.29 5.48
CA GLU A 152 -5.86 4.15 5.61
C GLU A 152 -6.39 2.74 5.27
N GLY A 153 -5.49 1.82 4.87
CA GLY A 153 -5.84 0.44 4.56
C GLY A 153 -6.57 0.28 3.22
N PHE A 154 -6.19 1.07 2.21
CA PHE A 154 -6.68 0.93 0.84
C PHE A 154 -5.68 0.19 -0.05
N GLY A 155 -6.19 -0.47 -1.09
CA GLY A 155 -5.43 -0.99 -2.21
C GLY A 155 -5.73 -0.19 -3.48
N VAL A 156 -4.86 -0.35 -4.48
CA VAL A 156 -5.08 0.20 -5.82
C VAL A 156 -5.07 -0.96 -6.80
N LYS A 157 -6.11 -1.07 -7.61
CA LYS A 157 -6.22 -2.03 -8.72
C LYS A 157 -6.19 -1.27 -10.03
N SER A 158 -5.32 -1.69 -10.94
CA SER A 158 -5.23 -1.10 -12.26
C SER A 158 -5.92 -1.97 -13.32
N THR A 159 -6.50 -1.33 -14.31
CA THR A 159 -7.10 -1.99 -15.48
C THR A 159 -6.99 -1.10 -16.70
N ILE A 160 -7.23 -1.67 -17.85
CA ILE A 160 -7.39 -0.90 -19.09
C ILE A 160 -8.87 -0.75 -19.40
N LEU A 161 -9.32 0.50 -19.44
CA LEU A 161 -10.66 0.86 -19.86
C LEU A 161 -10.64 1.09 -21.38
N GLN A 162 -11.48 0.36 -22.11
CA GLN A 162 -11.66 0.56 -23.53
C GLN A 162 -12.82 1.54 -23.73
N TYR A 163 -12.51 2.81 -23.98
CA TYR A 163 -13.52 3.76 -24.38
C TYR A 163 -13.81 3.60 -25.87
N GLY A 164 -15.08 3.40 -26.21
CA GLY A 164 -15.54 3.23 -27.60
C GLY A 164 -15.24 4.44 -28.46
N GLY A 165 -14.80 4.19 -29.72
CA GLY A 165 -14.49 5.21 -30.71
C GLY A 165 -13.00 5.54 -30.82
N GLU A 166 -12.66 6.69 -31.36
CA GLU A 166 -11.31 7.15 -31.70
C GLU A 166 -10.38 7.48 -30.52
N VAL A 167 -10.82 7.32 -29.28
CA VAL A 167 -10.14 7.83 -28.07
C VAL A 167 -9.16 6.83 -27.46
N GLY A 168 -8.62 5.90 -28.11
CA GLY A 168 -7.55 5.03 -27.59
C GLY A 168 -7.83 4.45 -26.17
N LEU A 169 -6.90 3.64 -25.67
CA LEU A 169 -7.01 3.02 -24.35
C LEU A 169 -6.80 4.03 -23.23
N VAL A 170 -7.55 3.88 -22.16
CA VAL A 170 -7.41 4.65 -20.91
C VAL A 170 -7.12 3.69 -19.78
N VAL A 171 -6.16 4.01 -18.93
CA VAL A 171 -5.87 3.27 -17.71
C VAL A 171 -6.81 3.71 -16.61
N GLY A 172 -7.53 2.79 -16.01
CA GLY A 172 -8.35 3.01 -14.82
C GLY A 172 -7.61 2.52 -13.57
N LEU A 173 -7.55 3.36 -12.56
CA LEU A 173 -7.05 3.03 -11.24
C LEU A 173 -8.21 3.07 -10.26
N TRP A 174 -8.48 1.94 -9.65
CA TRP A 174 -9.57 1.76 -8.69
C TRP A 174 -8.99 1.66 -7.28
N ILE A 175 -9.31 2.64 -6.44
CA ILE A 175 -9.00 2.58 -5.02
C ILE A 175 -10.08 1.75 -4.35
N TYR A 176 -9.69 0.75 -3.59
CA TYR A 176 -10.62 -0.17 -2.93
C TYR A 176 -10.18 -0.50 -1.51
N LYS A 177 -11.11 -0.98 -0.71
CA LYS A 177 -10.85 -1.53 0.62
C LYS A 177 -11.07 -3.03 0.62
N GLY A 178 -10.21 -3.77 1.32
CA GLY A 178 -10.42 -5.20 1.52
C GLY A 178 -11.64 -5.49 2.39
N SER A 179 -12.24 -6.65 2.19
CA SER A 179 -13.38 -7.16 2.93
C SER A 179 -12.92 -8.03 4.11
N ASP A 180 -13.73 -8.10 5.17
CA ASP A 180 -13.50 -9.05 6.25
C ASP A 180 -14.19 -10.38 5.93
N LEU A 181 -13.39 -11.35 5.51
CA LEU A 181 -13.80 -12.72 5.18
C LEU A 181 -13.32 -13.72 6.26
N SER A 182 -12.96 -13.24 7.44
CA SER A 182 -12.38 -14.07 8.51
C SER A 182 -13.40 -14.69 9.45
N SER A 183 -14.63 -14.14 9.49
CA SER A 183 -15.67 -14.58 10.41
C SER A 183 -16.28 -15.93 10.02
N SER A 184 -16.25 -16.89 10.94
CA SER A 184 -16.83 -18.22 10.74
C SER A 184 -18.38 -18.21 10.62
N THR A 185 -19.03 -17.10 10.96
CA THR A 185 -20.46 -16.90 10.80
C THR A 185 -20.85 -16.37 9.42
N ASN A 186 -19.86 -15.98 8.61
CA ASN A 186 -20.06 -15.53 7.25
C ASN A 186 -20.01 -16.74 6.30
N GLU A 187 -21.01 -16.89 5.40
CA GLU A 187 -21.03 -17.93 4.36
C GLU A 187 -19.82 -17.82 3.41
N ASP A 188 -19.30 -16.63 3.23
CA ASP A 188 -18.13 -16.33 2.38
C ASP A 188 -16.79 -16.45 3.12
N CYS A 189 -16.76 -17.05 4.31
CA CYS A 189 -15.54 -17.17 5.10
C CYS A 189 -14.41 -17.87 4.34
N VAL A 190 -13.29 -17.17 4.18
CA VAL A 190 -12.05 -17.72 3.61
C VAL A 190 -11.13 -18.20 4.72
N TYR A 191 -10.83 -19.49 4.68
CA TYR A 191 -10.13 -20.18 5.74
C TYR A 191 -8.95 -21.00 5.20
N PHE A 192 -7.77 -20.74 5.71
CA PHE A 192 -6.54 -21.46 5.37
C PHE A 192 -6.08 -22.37 6.51
N SER A 193 -5.75 -23.62 6.18
CA SER A 193 -5.16 -24.55 7.14
C SER A 193 -4.41 -25.68 6.44
N PRO A 194 -3.43 -26.34 7.13
CA PRO A 194 -2.76 -27.53 6.61
C PRO A 194 -3.75 -28.68 6.37
N ASP A 195 -4.79 -28.81 7.21
CA ASP A 195 -5.81 -29.85 7.08
C ASP A 195 -6.59 -29.74 5.75
N ARG A 196 -6.76 -28.52 5.25
CA ARG A 196 -7.40 -28.26 3.95
C ARG A 196 -6.43 -28.33 2.76
N LYS A 197 -5.15 -28.56 3.01
CA LYS A 197 -4.07 -28.59 1.99
C LYS A 197 -3.97 -27.31 1.14
N ASN A 198 -4.46 -26.20 1.66
CA ASN A 198 -4.41 -24.88 1.00
C ASN A 198 -3.36 -23.93 1.62
N MET A 199 -2.64 -24.40 2.64
CA MET A 199 -1.52 -23.71 3.28
C MET A 199 -0.23 -24.45 2.94
N LYS A 200 0.81 -23.73 2.51
CA LYS A 200 2.07 -24.33 2.08
C LYS A 200 3.18 -24.18 3.11
N ASP A 201 3.53 -22.98 3.45
CA ASP A 201 4.59 -22.68 4.41
C ASP A 201 4.08 -21.64 5.42
N ALA A 202 4.00 -22.02 6.70
CA ALA A 202 3.64 -21.11 7.77
C ALA A 202 4.87 -20.85 8.63
N GLU A 203 5.26 -19.59 8.75
CA GLU A 203 6.29 -19.14 9.68
C GLU A 203 5.66 -18.13 10.65
N ILE A 204 5.68 -18.45 11.94
CA ILE A 204 5.30 -17.52 13.00
C ILE A 204 6.57 -16.98 13.61
N LYS A 205 6.78 -15.67 13.52
CA LYS A 205 7.81 -14.97 14.28
C LYS A 205 7.14 -14.14 15.36
N VAL A 206 7.45 -14.47 16.60
CA VAL A 206 7.08 -13.65 17.74
C VAL A 206 8.35 -12.95 18.21
N ASP A 207 8.48 -11.68 17.93
CA ASP A 207 9.65 -10.88 18.33
C ASP A 207 9.27 -9.92 19.46
N PHE A 208 9.77 -10.23 20.65
CA PHE A 208 9.62 -9.41 21.87
C PHE A 208 10.79 -8.43 22.08
N ALA A 209 11.81 -8.41 21.21
CA ALA A 209 13.02 -7.65 21.46
C ALA A 209 12.74 -6.15 21.65
N ASN A 210 11.84 -5.61 20.84
CA ASN A 210 11.49 -4.19 20.85
C ASN A 210 10.24 -3.88 21.69
N LYS A 211 9.57 -4.88 22.28
CA LYS A 211 8.37 -4.64 23.09
C LYS A 211 8.66 -3.68 24.23
N LYS A 212 7.82 -2.66 24.35
CA LYS A 212 7.80 -1.73 25.48
C LYS A 212 6.38 -1.65 26.04
N ASP A 213 6.27 -1.50 27.34
CA ASP A 213 5.01 -1.45 28.06
C ASP A 213 4.71 -0.03 28.55
N VAL A 214 5.77 0.76 28.79
CA VAL A 214 5.69 2.13 29.27
C VAL A 214 6.66 3.03 28.50
N CYS A 215 6.18 4.20 28.13
CA CYS A 215 6.97 5.27 27.54
C CYS A 215 6.94 6.51 28.42
N TYR A 216 8.12 7.05 28.75
CA TYR A 216 8.28 8.34 29.39
C TYR A 216 8.67 9.36 28.32
N VAL A 217 7.80 10.35 28.09
CA VAL A 217 8.02 11.40 27.08
C VAL A 217 8.41 12.69 27.77
N ARG A 218 9.63 13.18 27.56
CA ARG A 218 10.11 14.45 28.09
C ARG A 218 9.79 15.58 27.12
N GLY A 219 9.14 16.61 27.62
CA GLY A 219 8.85 17.85 26.91
C GLY A 219 9.49 19.07 27.59
N LYS A 220 9.51 20.20 26.87
CA LYS A 220 10.01 21.49 27.34
C LYS A 220 8.93 22.54 27.17
N CYS A 221 8.58 23.21 28.28
CA CYS A 221 7.61 24.29 28.34
C CYS A 221 8.17 25.61 27.78
N ILE A 222 7.30 26.57 27.52
CA ILE A 222 7.65 27.93 27.08
C ILE A 222 8.57 28.65 28.05
N ASP A 223 8.38 28.42 29.35
CA ASP A 223 9.19 29.00 30.45
C ASP A 223 10.58 28.33 30.58
N GLY A 224 10.86 27.32 29.76
CA GLY A 224 12.10 26.55 29.78
C GLY A 224 12.10 25.38 30.77
N SER A 225 11.05 25.19 31.56
CA SER A 225 10.92 24.05 32.45
C SER A 225 10.68 22.76 31.67
N TYR A 226 11.04 21.62 32.28
CA TYR A 226 10.82 20.30 31.70
C TYR A 226 9.80 19.53 32.52
N PHE A 227 9.04 18.69 31.84
CA PHE A 227 8.20 17.70 32.51
C PHE A 227 8.14 16.40 31.71
N ILE A 228 7.66 15.34 32.36
CA ILE A 228 7.59 14.02 31.79
C ILE A 228 6.14 13.56 31.79
N VAL A 229 5.66 13.09 30.65
CA VAL A 229 4.37 12.40 30.48
C VAL A 229 4.64 10.90 30.45
N ARG A 230 3.99 10.16 31.34
CA ARG A 230 4.02 8.69 31.34
C ARG A 230 2.85 8.17 30.53
N VAL A 231 3.12 7.25 29.60
CA VAL A 231 2.15 6.59 28.72
C VAL A 231 2.29 5.08 28.89
N GLY A 232 1.17 4.36 28.90
CA GLY A 232 1.14 2.92 29.12
C GLY A 232 0.96 2.52 30.59
N ALA A 233 0.85 1.22 30.84
CA ALA A 233 0.62 0.63 32.16
C ALA A 233 1.67 -0.44 32.46
N GLY A 234 1.99 -0.60 33.74
CA GLY A 234 2.90 -1.60 34.25
C GLY A 234 3.78 -1.04 35.36
N GLU A 235 3.88 -1.78 36.47
CA GLU A 235 4.70 -1.44 37.65
C GLU A 235 5.45 -2.68 38.16
N SER A 236 5.45 -3.79 37.37
CA SER A 236 6.14 -5.00 37.73
C SER A 236 7.65 -4.92 37.38
N PRO A 237 8.51 -5.69 38.03
CA PRO A 237 9.93 -5.76 37.68
C PRO A 237 10.19 -6.21 36.23
N SER A 238 9.19 -6.82 35.57
CA SER A 238 9.24 -7.25 34.17
C SER A 238 8.77 -6.18 33.18
N THR A 239 8.29 -5.02 33.67
CA THR A 239 7.85 -3.91 32.83
C THR A 239 9.02 -3.39 31.99
N ARG A 240 8.83 -3.35 30.69
CA ARG A 240 9.83 -2.84 29.74
C ARG A 240 9.56 -1.38 29.46
N GLU A 241 10.50 -0.53 29.79
CA GLU A 241 10.37 0.92 29.68
C GLU A 241 11.17 1.47 28.51
N MET A 242 10.71 2.61 27.98
CA MET A 242 11.43 3.43 27.03
C MET A 242 11.35 4.90 27.43
N PHE A 243 12.32 5.66 26.98
CA PHE A 243 12.37 7.10 27.18
C PHE A 243 12.43 7.80 25.82
N LEU A 244 11.54 8.77 25.61
CA LEU A 244 11.44 9.56 24.40
C LEU A 244 11.71 11.02 24.72
N ASP A 245 12.80 11.56 24.21
CA ASP A 245 13.11 12.98 24.36
C ASP A 245 12.48 13.79 23.24
N LYS A 246 11.50 14.62 23.59
CA LYS A 246 10.78 15.54 22.69
C LYS A 246 11.00 17.00 23.08
N THR A 247 12.15 17.31 23.70
CA THR A 247 12.49 18.69 24.08
C THR A 247 12.74 19.61 22.89
N SER A 248 12.99 19.06 21.68
CA SER A 248 13.02 19.82 20.42
C SER A 248 11.63 20.23 19.93
N ASP A 249 10.59 19.47 20.31
CA ASP A 249 9.18 19.77 20.04
C ASP A 249 8.58 20.59 21.21
N GLU A 250 9.13 21.77 21.46
CA GLU A 250 8.71 22.62 22.57
C GLU A 250 7.21 22.97 22.53
N GLN A 251 6.65 23.35 23.67
CA GLN A 251 5.32 23.96 23.75
C GLN A 251 5.26 25.17 22.80
N ARG A 252 4.26 25.22 21.94
CA ARG A 252 4.14 26.24 20.89
C ARG A 252 3.79 27.60 21.47
N LYS A 253 4.60 28.61 21.13
CA LYS A 253 4.32 30.02 21.45
C LYS A 253 3.27 30.58 20.49
N SER A 254 2.58 31.62 20.90
CA SER A 254 1.75 32.38 19.97
C SER A 254 2.59 32.94 18.82
N SER A 255 2.08 32.86 17.61
CA SER A 255 2.71 33.43 16.42
C SER A 255 1.73 34.28 15.63
N GLN A 256 2.22 35.32 14.99
CA GLN A 256 1.44 36.18 14.11
C GLN A 256 2.13 36.27 12.75
N THR A 257 1.37 36.04 11.70
CA THR A 257 1.79 36.31 10.32
C THR A 257 1.12 37.59 9.87
N LYS A 258 1.89 38.50 9.29
CA LYS A 258 1.41 39.80 8.82
C LYS A 258 1.61 39.92 7.31
N ASP A 259 0.70 40.67 6.64
CA ASP A 259 0.86 41.05 5.23
C ASP A 259 1.87 42.22 5.07
N GLU A 260 2.12 42.59 3.83
CA GLU A 260 3.02 43.70 3.51
C GLU A 260 2.55 45.07 4.07
N ALA A 261 1.24 45.19 4.35
CA ALA A 261 0.65 46.36 5.00
C ALA A 261 0.64 46.30 6.52
N ASN A 262 1.31 45.27 7.11
CA ASN A 262 1.44 45.05 8.53
C ASN A 262 0.12 44.61 9.24
N ASN A 263 -0.92 44.19 8.47
CA ASN A 263 -2.13 43.63 9.03
C ASN A 263 -1.89 42.17 9.42
N ILE A 264 -2.46 41.73 10.56
CA ILE A 264 -2.41 40.33 11.01
C ILE A 264 -3.33 39.53 10.08
N ILE A 265 -2.74 38.62 9.27
CA ILE A 265 -3.47 37.70 8.38
C ILE A 265 -3.65 36.33 9.03
N TYR A 266 -2.84 36.01 10.02
CA TYR A 266 -2.91 34.76 10.76
C TYR A 266 -2.40 34.96 12.18
N ASN A 267 -3.14 34.43 13.14
CA ASN A 267 -2.74 34.41 14.56
C ASN A 267 -2.92 32.99 15.11
N THR A 268 -1.80 32.34 15.44
CA THR A 268 -1.84 31.07 16.15
C THR A 268 -1.79 31.35 17.64
N PRO A 269 -2.81 30.96 18.41
CA PRO A 269 -2.80 31.11 19.87
C PRO A 269 -1.67 30.27 20.48
N GLU A 270 -1.25 30.68 21.65
CA GLU A 270 -0.32 29.89 22.45
C GLU A 270 -0.95 28.54 22.82
N GLU A 271 -0.16 27.46 22.67
CA GLU A 271 -0.58 26.12 23.06
C GLU A 271 -0.73 26.05 24.58
N THR A 272 -1.89 25.62 25.06
CA THR A 272 -2.06 25.44 26.50
C THR A 272 -1.18 24.30 27.02
N LEU A 273 -0.82 24.33 28.31
CA LEU A 273 -0.07 23.23 28.94
C LEU A 273 -0.84 21.88 28.84
N ALA A 274 -2.16 21.92 28.85
CA ALA A 274 -3.00 20.73 28.71
C ALA A 274 -2.92 20.14 27.30
N ASP A 275 -3.00 20.98 26.25
CA ASP A 275 -2.88 20.55 24.86
C ASP A 275 -1.47 20.01 24.59
N TYR A 276 -0.44 20.68 25.11
CA TYR A 276 0.92 20.21 24.97
C TYR A 276 1.14 18.84 25.64
N LYS A 277 0.59 18.63 26.85
CA LYS A 277 0.62 17.30 27.51
C LYS A 277 -0.08 16.25 26.68
N THR A 278 -1.21 16.57 26.06
CA THR A 278 -1.94 15.67 25.16
C THR A 278 -1.10 15.32 23.94
N ARG A 279 -0.42 16.30 23.36
CA ARG A 279 0.47 16.08 22.22
C ARG A 279 1.66 15.18 22.59
N LEU A 280 2.28 15.39 23.74
CA LEU A 280 3.36 14.50 24.24
C LEU A 280 2.82 13.09 24.55
N TYR A 281 1.62 12.98 25.12
CA TYR A 281 0.97 11.70 25.34
C TYR A 281 0.80 10.94 24.05
N ASN A 282 0.35 11.59 22.97
CA ASN A 282 0.19 10.99 21.65
C ASN A 282 1.52 10.51 21.07
N PHE A 283 2.63 11.27 21.23
CA PHE A 283 3.95 10.78 20.85
C PHE A 283 4.33 9.49 21.58
N GLY A 284 4.00 9.39 22.86
CA GLY A 284 4.23 8.17 23.64
C GLY A 284 3.37 6.99 23.19
N VAL A 285 2.10 7.24 22.84
CA VAL A 285 1.21 6.22 22.25
C VAL A 285 1.77 5.70 20.93
N ASP A 286 2.19 6.61 20.06
CA ASP A 286 2.77 6.23 18.76
C ASP A 286 4.06 5.42 18.94
N ALA A 287 4.93 5.81 19.87
CA ALA A 287 6.16 5.09 20.17
C ALA A 287 5.89 3.68 20.75
N LEU A 288 4.91 3.55 21.65
CA LEU A 288 4.49 2.24 22.18
C LEU A 288 3.87 1.37 21.07
N ASN A 289 3.06 1.94 20.20
CA ASN A 289 2.48 1.23 19.07
C ASN A 289 3.57 0.73 18.11
N ALA A 290 4.60 1.53 17.86
CA ALA A 290 5.75 1.14 17.05
C ALA A 290 6.62 0.06 17.73
N SER A 291 6.58 -0.04 19.07
CA SER A 291 7.33 -1.02 19.85
C SER A 291 6.55 -2.30 20.19
N ARG A 292 5.34 -2.45 19.68
CA ARG A 292 4.52 -3.66 19.92
C ARG A 292 5.25 -4.92 19.49
N VAL A 293 4.89 -6.02 20.13
CA VAL A 293 5.31 -7.36 19.70
C VAL A 293 4.97 -7.52 18.23
N VAL A 294 5.97 -7.74 17.41
CA VAL A 294 5.75 -8.11 16.02
C VAL A 294 5.43 -9.61 16.02
N GLU A 295 4.18 -9.93 16.18
CA GLU A 295 3.69 -11.23 15.75
C GLU A 295 3.55 -11.14 14.23
N SER A 296 4.64 -11.44 13.52
CA SER A 296 4.56 -11.59 12.07
C SER A 296 4.34 -13.06 11.78
N ALA A 297 3.14 -13.41 11.39
CA ALA A 297 2.91 -14.65 10.70
C ALA A 297 3.05 -14.35 9.19
N THR A 298 4.03 -14.97 8.55
CA THR A 298 4.11 -14.99 7.08
C THR A 298 3.69 -16.36 6.60
N MET A 299 2.85 -16.38 5.60
CA MET A 299 2.25 -17.61 5.12
C MET A 299 2.17 -17.57 3.61
N SER A 300 2.62 -18.65 2.98
CA SER A 300 2.40 -18.84 1.54
C SER A 300 1.28 -19.86 1.38
N VAL A 301 0.27 -19.48 0.63
CA VAL A 301 -0.87 -20.35 0.33
C VAL A 301 -1.01 -20.50 -1.18
N VAL A 302 -1.51 -21.67 -1.61
CA VAL A 302 -1.87 -21.86 -3.02
C VAL A 302 -3.05 -20.95 -3.34
N ALA A 303 -2.96 -20.19 -4.41
CA ALA A 303 -3.93 -19.15 -4.77
C ALA A 303 -5.29 -19.69 -5.29
N THR A 304 -5.77 -20.80 -4.71
CA THR A 304 -7.08 -21.36 -5.11
C THR A 304 -8.20 -20.41 -4.73
N GLY A 305 -8.96 -19.96 -5.72
CA GLY A 305 -10.09 -19.02 -5.52
C GLY A 305 -9.68 -17.55 -5.40
N TYR A 306 -8.40 -17.21 -5.63
CA TYR A 306 -8.00 -15.81 -5.75
C TYR A 306 -8.70 -15.15 -6.94
N GLY A 307 -9.17 -13.92 -6.74
CA GLY A 307 -9.96 -13.19 -7.73
C GLY A 307 -11.46 -13.48 -7.72
N GLU A 308 -11.87 -14.68 -7.27
CA GLU A 308 -13.27 -15.07 -7.17
C GLU A 308 -13.82 -15.03 -5.73
N LYS A 309 -13.06 -15.57 -4.77
CA LYS A 309 -13.45 -15.69 -3.37
C LYS A 309 -12.79 -14.68 -2.47
N TYR A 310 -11.60 -14.27 -2.79
CA TYR A 310 -10.82 -13.28 -2.05
C TYR A 310 -9.81 -12.58 -2.96
N ARG A 311 -9.33 -11.42 -2.53
CA ARG A 311 -8.38 -10.57 -3.25
C ARG A 311 -7.38 -9.91 -2.30
N LEU A 312 -6.42 -9.17 -2.84
CA LEU A 312 -5.49 -8.37 -2.05
C LEU A 312 -6.24 -7.43 -1.11
N GLY A 313 -5.78 -7.35 0.13
CA GLY A 313 -6.36 -6.51 1.18
C GLY A 313 -7.44 -7.18 2.02
N ASP A 314 -8.01 -8.30 1.57
CA ASP A 314 -9.02 -9.00 2.36
C ASP A 314 -8.42 -9.61 3.62
N LEU A 315 -9.24 -9.63 4.68
CA LEU A 315 -8.93 -10.33 5.92
C LEU A 315 -9.43 -11.76 5.83
N VAL A 316 -8.55 -12.71 6.10
CA VAL A 316 -8.82 -14.16 6.01
C VAL A 316 -8.40 -14.84 7.30
N ARG A 317 -9.03 -15.95 7.65
CA ARG A 317 -8.67 -16.72 8.85
C ARG A 317 -7.66 -17.80 8.54
N CYS A 318 -6.63 -17.90 9.37
CA CYS A 318 -5.58 -18.88 9.26
C CYS A 318 -5.48 -19.70 10.54
N GLN A 319 -5.53 -21.02 10.44
CA GLN A 319 -5.43 -21.89 11.60
C GLN A 319 -4.45 -23.06 11.33
N ASP A 320 -3.52 -23.25 12.25
CA ASP A 320 -2.71 -24.47 12.32
C ASP A 320 -2.69 -24.98 13.76
N LYS A 321 -3.40 -26.08 13.99
CA LYS A 321 -3.51 -26.70 15.32
C LYS A 321 -2.19 -27.23 15.86
N LYS A 322 -1.24 -27.61 14.99
CA LYS A 322 0.04 -28.17 15.41
C LYS A 322 0.94 -27.15 16.08
N ILE A 323 0.87 -25.90 15.61
CA ILE A 323 1.66 -24.78 16.12
C ILE A 323 0.82 -23.81 16.96
N GLY A 324 -0.46 -24.15 17.23
CA GLY A 324 -1.35 -23.31 18.04
C GLY A 324 -1.75 -21.99 17.38
N LEU A 325 -1.68 -21.91 16.05
CA LEU A 325 -2.04 -20.71 15.29
C LEU A 325 -3.55 -20.65 15.07
N ASP A 326 -4.20 -19.53 15.44
CA ASP A 326 -5.55 -19.16 15.03
C ASP A 326 -5.61 -17.62 14.97
N VAL A 327 -5.43 -17.08 13.77
CA VAL A 327 -5.29 -15.64 13.54
C VAL A 327 -6.04 -15.18 12.31
N VAL A 328 -6.39 -13.91 12.30
CA VAL A 328 -6.86 -13.19 11.10
C VAL A 328 -5.65 -12.54 10.43
N MET A 329 -5.50 -12.74 9.14
CA MET A 329 -4.40 -12.22 8.35
C MET A 329 -4.89 -11.45 7.14
N THR A 330 -4.14 -10.45 6.73
CA THR A 330 -4.41 -9.70 5.49
C THR A 330 -3.75 -10.38 4.30
N VAL A 331 -4.45 -10.47 3.19
CA VAL A 331 -3.89 -10.89 1.89
C VAL A 331 -3.00 -9.76 1.36
N LYS A 332 -1.67 -9.92 1.48
CA LYS A 332 -0.69 -8.86 1.21
C LYS A 332 -0.10 -8.87 -0.18
N GLN A 333 0.12 -10.05 -0.73
CA GLN A 333 0.80 -10.17 -2.01
C GLN A 333 0.25 -11.36 -2.79
N TYR A 334 0.15 -11.20 -4.09
CA TYR A 334 -0.18 -12.25 -5.05
C TYR A 334 0.97 -12.43 -6.03
N ASP A 335 1.50 -13.64 -6.09
CA ASP A 335 2.65 -13.99 -6.92
C ASP A 335 2.19 -14.94 -8.03
N ILE A 336 2.60 -14.62 -9.26
CA ILE A 336 2.46 -15.49 -10.44
C ILE A 336 3.85 -15.84 -10.93
N GLU A 337 4.11 -17.12 -11.14
CA GLU A 337 5.34 -17.62 -11.75
C GLU A 337 4.97 -18.61 -12.84
N ILE A 338 5.20 -18.23 -14.09
CA ILE A 338 4.93 -19.04 -15.28
C ILE A 338 6.26 -19.28 -15.98
N ASP A 339 6.67 -20.54 -16.08
CA ASP A 339 7.86 -20.94 -16.78
C ASP A 339 7.65 -22.29 -17.49
N ARG A 340 8.75 -22.92 -17.94
CA ARG A 340 8.70 -24.24 -18.59
C ARG A 340 8.24 -25.36 -17.66
N ASN A 341 8.38 -25.16 -16.34
CA ASN A 341 8.05 -26.17 -15.32
C ASN A 341 6.58 -26.10 -14.92
N GLY A 342 5.91 -24.98 -15.17
CA GLY A 342 4.49 -24.83 -14.86
C GLY A 342 4.00 -23.41 -14.68
N ASP A 343 2.77 -23.33 -14.17
CA ASP A 343 2.08 -22.12 -13.76
C ASP A 343 1.84 -22.24 -12.25
N ASN A 344 2.61 -21.49 -11.47
CA ASN A 344 2.55 -21.50 -10.02
C ASN A 344 1.99 -20.15 -9.55
N ARG A 345 1.04 -20.20 -8.63
CA ARG A 345 0.39 -19.02 -8.08
C ARG A 345 0.32 -19.12 -6.58
N TYR A 346 0.80 -18.09 -5.92
CA TYR A 346 0.88 -18.05 -4.46
C TYR A 346 0.29 -16.74 -3.95
N VAL A 347 -0.27 -16.82 -2.76
CA VAL A 347 -0.68 -15.66 -2.00
C VAL A 347 0.15 -15.61 -0.73
N ARG A 348 0.67 -14.42 -0.40
CA ARG A 348 1.34 -14.17 0.87
C ARG A 348 0.42 -13.40 1.79
N LEU A 349 0.28 -13.94 2.98
CA LEU A 349 -0.50 -13.35 4.05
C LEU A 349 0.44 -12.66 5.04
N GLY A 350 -0.02 -11.57 5.62
CA GLY A 350 0.74 -10.80 6.62
C GLY A 350 -0.18 -10.01 7.55
N ASP A 351 0.42 -9.25 8.49
CA ASP A 351 -0.30 -8.42 9.48
C ASP A 351 -1.36 -9.22 10.24
N SER A 352 -0.92 -10.12 11.11
CA SER A 352 -1.82 -10.95 11.90
C SER A 352 -2.49 -10.17 13.04
N LYS A 353 -3.76 -10.49 13.31
CA LYS A 353 -4.48 -10.08 14.52
C LYS A 353 -5.02 -11.34 15.21
N ALA A 354 -5.08 -11.33 16.54
CA ALA A 354 -5.75 -12.41 17.26
C ALA A 354 -7.24 -12.47 16.88
N VAL A 355 -7.81 -13.67 16.86
CA VAL A 355 -9.24 -13.83 16.61
C VAL A 355 -10.02 -13.27 17.79
N GLY A 356 -10.80 -12.21 17.58
CA GLY A 356 -11.64 -11.58 18.60
C GLY A 356 -11.12 -10.24 19.14
N GLU A 357 -10.06 -9.67 18.56
CA GLU A 357 -9.63 -8.28 18.81
C GLU A 357 -10.18 -7.28 17.77
#